data_94aaa8d77d37af768db8611507906e62
#
_entry.id   94aaa8d77d37af768db8611507906e62
#
_cell.length_a   1.000
_cell.length_b   1.000
_cell.length_c   1.000
_cell.angle_alpha   90.00
_cell.angle_beta   90.00
_cell.angle_gamma   90.00
#
_symmetry.space_group_name_H-M   'P 1'
#
loop_
_entity.id
_entity.type
_entity.pdbx_description
1 polymer ?
#
loop_
_entity_poly.entity_id
_entity_poly.type
_entity_poly.pdbx_seq_one_letter_code
_entity_poly.pdbx_strand_id
1 'polypeptide(L)'
;MCSSDLTTIEIKSGYGLDLETEKKMLRVARELGRHNAISVVTTFLGLHALPPEFADNKDAYVDFVCTQMLPAIADENLADAVDAFCEEIGFTRAQTQRFFEAARRAGMPIKLHAEQLSNQRGAALAAEFGALSCDHLEYLDDAGVAAIAKAGTVAVLLPGAFYVLRETRLPPINALRKAGVAMAVASDLNPGTSPIVSLQANMHLACTLFRLTPTEVLRGVTVNAARALGCQDDRGVLAVGRRADWCLWDVGSPAELCYWMGGVKPARIVFGGRERA
;
A
#
# COMPACT_ATOMS: atom_id res chain seq x y z
N MET A 1 3.24 -2.20 16.36
CA MET A 1 4.64 -1.81 16.17
C MET A 1 5.17 -2.48 14.94
N CYS A 2 5.78 -1.73 14.06
CA CYS A 2 6.37 -2.26 12.85
C CYS A 2 7.48 -3.25 13.19
N SER A 3 7.71 -4.21 12.30
CA SER A 3 8.91 -5.03 12.37
C SER A 3 10.13 -4.11 12.51
N SER A 4 11.10 -4.54 13.29
CA SER A 4 12.31 -3.76 13.62
C SER A 4 13.19 -3.41 12.40
N ASP A 5 12.87 -3.92 11.22
CA ASP A 5 13.63 -3.84 9.98
C ASP A 5 13.17 -2.74 9.00
N LEU A 6 12.10 -2.00 9.32
CA LEU A 6 11.58 -0.95 8.44
C LEU A 6 12.21 0.41 8.72
N THR A 7 12.54 1.13 7.66
CA THR A 7 12.95 2.54 7.68
C THR A 7 11.88 3.48 7.11
N THR A 8 10.94 2.92 6.34
CA THR A 8 9.78 3.65 5.81
C THR A 8 8.54 2.76 5.89
N ILE A 9 7.43 3.32 6.33
CA ILE A 9 6.12 2.67 6.36
C ILE A 9 5.06 3.58 5.79
N GLU A 10 4.01 2.98 5.26
CA GLU A 10 2.75 3.66 4.99
C GLU A 10 1.77 3.39 6.12
N ILE A 11 1.05 4.42 6.55
CA ILE A 11 -0.07 4.31 7.47
C ILE A 11 -1.30 4.90 6.78
N LYS A 12 -2.31 4.06 6.57
CA LYS A 12 -3.59 4.47 5.99
C LYS A 12 -4.59 4.77 7.11
N SER A 13 -5.40 5.80 6.93
CA SER A 13 -6.62 6.03 7.72
C SER A 13 -7.77 5.13 7.20
N GLY A 14 -9.03 5.50 7.38
CA GLY A 14 -10.16 4.78 6.79
C GLY A 14 -10.96 3.94 7.79
N TYR A 15 -10.69 4.08 9.07
CA TYR A 15 -11.44 3.44 10.15
C TYR A 15 -12.25 4.42 10.99
N GLY A 16 -12.02 5.73 10.83
CA GLY A 16 -12.75 6.78 11.50
C GLY A 16 -14.11 7.06 10.86
N LEU A 17 -14.13 7.08 9.54
CA LEU A 17 -15.30 7.27 8.67
C LEU A 17 -16.03 8.63 8.87
N ASP A 18 -15.48 9.51 9.71
CA ASP A 18 -15.89 10.89 9.90
C ASP A 18 -14.67 11.82 9.81
N LEU A 19 -14.92 13.11 9.60
CA LEU A 19 -13.85 14.09 9.35
C LEU A 19 -12.85 14.19 10.52
N GLU A 20 -13.33 14.29 11.74
CA GLU A 20 -12.46 14.55 12.89
C GLU A 20 -11.64 13.32 13.26
N THR A 21 -12.24 12.13 13.19
CA THR A 21 -11.54 10.88 13.49
C THR A 21 -10.51 10.55 12.41
N GLU A 22 -10.82 10.73 11.13
CA GLU A 22 -9.85 10.54 10.03
C GLU A 22 -8.67 11.50 10.15
N LYS A 23 -8.92 12.79 10.41
CA LYS A 23 -7.86 13.77 10.67
C LYS A 23 -7.01 13.40 11.89
N LYS A 24 -7.64 12.93 12.97
CA LYS A 24 -6.93 12.46 14.16
C LYS A 24 -6.01 11.28 13.85
N MET A 25 -6.49 10.28 13.08
CA MET A 25 -5.67 9.13 12.67
C MET A 25 -4.45 9.58 11.86
N LEU A 26 -4.64 10.44 10.87
CA LEU A 26 -3.55 10.95 10.03
C LEU A 26 -2.55 11.81 10.82
N ARG A 27 -3.03 12.66 11.74
CA ARG A 27 -2.14 13.45 12.63
C ARG A 27 -1.29 12.54 13.51
N VAL A 28 -1.89 11.52 14.13
CA VAL A 28 -1.16 10.54 14.95
C VAL A 28 -0.13 9.79 14.12
N ALA A 29 -0.47 9.39 12.90
CA ALA A 29 0.47 8.75 11.98
C ALA A 29 1.68 9.66 11.66
N ARG A 30 1.45 10.96 11.40
CA ARG A 30 2.52 11.96 11.21
C ARG A 30 3.40 12.09 12.47
N GLU A 31 2.79 12.17 13.66
CA GLU A 31 3.53 12.27 14.93
C GLU A 31 4.41 11.05 15.18
N LEU A 32 3.95 9.84 14.83
CA LEU A 32 4.79 8.64 14.92
C LEU A 32 6.09 8.79 14.12
N GLY A 33 6.03 9.36 12.91
CA GLY A 33 7.21 9.62 12.09
C GLY A 33 8.13 10.71 12.65
N ARG A 34 7.57 11.69 13.39
CA ARG A 34 8.37 12.77 14.04
C ARG A 34 9.11 12.29 15.27
N HIS A 35 8.52 11.37 16.02
CA HIS A 35 9.05 10.91 17.31
C HIS A 35 9.84 9.61 17.24
N ASN A 36 9.89 8.96 16.08
CA ASN A 36 10.59 7.69 15.90
C ASN A 36 11.55 7.75 14.70
N ALA A 37 12.59 6.93 14.74
CA ALA A 37 13.54 6.79 13.63
C ALA A 37 12.94 5.96 12.47
N ILE A 38 11.85 6.47 11.89
CA ILE A 38 11.13 5.87 10.76
C ILE A 38 10.45 6.98 9.94
N SER A 39 10.45 6.86 8.62
CA SER A 39 9.62 7.70 7.77
C SER A 39 8.20 7.13 7.70
N VAL A 40 7.20 7.99 7.89
CA VAL A 40 5.80 7.63 7.73
C VAL A 40 5.23 8.37 6.53
N VAL A 41 4.72 7.62 5.56
CA VAL A 41 3.88 8.10 4.47
C VAL A 41 2.44 7.90 4.91
N THR A 42 1.63 8.94 4.85
CA THR A 42 0.22 8.86 5.29
C THR A 42 -0.70 8.82 4.10
N THR A 43 -1.71 7.96 4.14
CA THR A 43 -2.69 7.80 3.07
C THR A 43 -4.10 7.94 3.61
N PHE A 44 -4.89 8.83 3.01
CA PHE A 44 -6.30 8.98 3.35
C PHE A 44 -7.12 7.94 2.60
N LEU A 45 -7.59 6.92 3.31
CA LEU A 45 -8.45 5.85 2.79
C LEU A 45 -9.93 6.18 3.08
N GLY A 46 -10.41 7.31 2.53
CA GLY A 46 -11.73 7.86 2.84
C GLY A 46 -12.89 6.99 2.40
N LEU A 47 -12.74 6.27 1.29
CA LEU A 47 -13.72 5.32 0.80
C LEU A 47 -13.33 3.88 1.16
N HIS A 48 -13.20 3.59 2.47
CA HIS A 48 -12.88 2.25 2.97
C HIS A 48 -14.15 1.44 3.29
N ALA A 49 -15.01 1.98 4.12
CA ALA A 49 -16.26 1.37 4.52
C ALA A 49 -17.37 2.43 4.57
N LEU A 50 -18.61 2.00 4.59
CA LEU A 50 -19.76 2.88 4.73
C LEU A 50 -20.14 2.99 6.22
N PRO A 51 -20.12 4.21 6.81
CA PRO A 51 -20.54 4.38 8.18
C PRO A 51 -22.06 4.22 8.33
N PRO A 52 -22.55 3.78 9.51
CA PRO A 52 -23.97 3.52 9.73
C PRO A 52 -24.88 4.71 9.44
N GLU A 53 -24.41 5.93 9.65
CA GLU A 53 -25.14 7.18 9.42
C GLU A 53 -25.49 7.40 7.93
N PHE A 54 -24.79 6.72 7.05
CA PHE A 54 -25.00 6.77 5.60
C PHE A 54 -25.48 5.44 5.01
N ALA A 55 -25.93 4.48 5.84
CA ALA A 55 -26.28 3.13 5.41
C ALA A 55 -27.28 3.11 4.24
N ASP A 56 -28.23 4.04 4.24
CA ASP A 56 -29.28 4.13 3.20
C ASP A 56 -28.87 5.00 1.99
N ASN A 57 -27.71 5.69 2.04
CA ASN A 57 -27.29 6.60 0.97
C ASN A 57 -25.77 6.66 0.83
N LYS A 58 -25.20 5.64 0.19
CA LYS A 58 -23.76 5.54 -0.08
C LYS A 58 -23.23 6.73 -0.91
N ASP A 59 -24.04 7.25 -1.85
CA ASP A 59 -23.63 8.40 -2.66
C ASP A 59 -23.50 9.70 -1.84
N ALA A 60 -24.35 9.90 -0.83
CA ALA A 60 -24.20 11.04 0.09
C ALA A 60 -22.90 10.95 0.90
N TYR A 61 -22.47 9.75 1.29
CA TYR A 61 -21.17 9.56 1.92
C TYR A 61 -20.01 9.91 0.96
N VAL A 62 -20.07 9.43 -0.28
CA VAL A 62 -19.06 9.78 -1.29
C VAL A 62 -18.99 11.29 -1.50
N ASP A 63 -20.15 11.96 -1.57
CA ASP A 63 -20.21 13.44 -1.69
C ASP A 63 -19.58 14.12 -0.46
N PHE A 64 -19.88 13.64 0.75
CA PHE A 64 -19.30 14.15 1.98
C PHE A 64 -17.77 13.98 1.99
N VAL A 65 -17.26 12.81 1.62
CA VAL A 65 -15.82 12.56 1.50
C VAL A 65 -15.18 13.50 0.48
N CYS A 66 -15.78 13.64 -0.72
CA CYS A 66 -15.21 14.44 -1.80
C CYS A 66 -15.25 15.95 -1.54
N THR A 67 -16.30 16.46 -0.84
CA THR A 67 -16.55 17.89 -0.71
C THR A 67 -16.15 18.47 0.64
N GLN A 68 -16.01 17.66 1.66
CA GLN A 68 -15.69 18.11 3.02
C GLN A 68 -14.41 17.46 3.57
N MET A 69 -14.33 16.12 3.57
CA MET A 69 -13.19 15.44 4.21
C MET A 69 -11.90 15.64 3.42
N LEU A 70 -11.91 15.34 2.14
CA LEU A 70 -10.72 15.42 1.28
C LEU A 70 -10.13 16.85 1.23
N PRO A 71 -10.91 17.92 0.99
CA PRO A 71 -10.37 19.28 1.03
C PRO A 71 -9.74 19.63 2.38
N ALA A 72 -10.41 19.31 3.49
CA ALA A 72 -9.90 19.61 4.83
C ALA A 72 -8.60 18.85 5.15
N ILE A 73 -8.46 17.62 4.66
CA ILE A 73 -7.23 16.81 4.82
C ILE A 73 -6.10 17.36 3.95
N ALA A 74 -6.42 17.78 2.72
CA ALA A 74 -5.45 18.37 1.80
C ALA A 74 -4.94 19.72 2.30
N ASP A 75 -5.82 20.61 2.76
CA ASP A 75 -5.48 21.94 3.28
C ASP A 75 -4.55 21.88 4.49
N GLU A 76 -4.70 20.86 5.35
CA GLU A 76 -3.83 20.62 6.49
C GLU A 76 -2.59 19.78 6.15
N ASN A 77 -2.41 19.34 4.92
CA ASN A 77 -1.32 18.45 4.48
C ASN A 77 -1.20 17.19 5.35
N LEU A 78 -2.33 16.56 5.69
CA LEU A 78 -2.36 15.40 6.57
C LEU A 78 -2.09 14.08 5.85
N ALA A 79 -2.31 14.01 4.53
CA ALA A 79 -2.07 12.81 3.74
C ALA A 79 -1.16 13.11 2.53
N ASP A 80 -0.32 12.13 2.18
CA ASP A 80 0.57 12.17 1.02
C ASP A 80 -0.11 11.57 -0.22
N ALA A 81 -1.14 10.74 -0.02
CA ALA A 81 -1.94 10.11 -1.08
C ALA A 81 -3.37 9.86 -0.59
N VAL A 82 -4.25 9.55 -1.54
CA VAL A 82 -5.60 9.05 -1.26
C VAL A 82 -5.73 7.59 -1.72
N ASP A 83 -6.69 6.88 -1.13
CA ASP A 83 -6.98 5.48 -1.45
C ASP A 83 -8.47 5.20 -1.29
N ALA A 84 -8.97 4.18 -1.98
CA ALA A 84 -10.35 3.73 -1.90
C ALA A 84 -10.42 2.20 -2.00
N PHE A 85 -11.51 1.62 -1.52
CA PHE A 85 -11.82 0.19 -1.66
C PHE A 85 -12.88 0.00 -2.74
N CYS A 86 -12.42 -0.31 -3.97
CA CYS A 86 -13.27 -0.50 -5.14
C CYS A 86 -13.70 -1.97 -5.27
N GLU A 87 -14.78 -2.33 -4.58
CA GLU A 87 -15.33 -3.68 -4.53
C GLU A 87 -16.86 -3.65 -4.41
N GLU A 88 -17.53 -4.78 -4.69
CA GLU A 88 -18.99 -4.89 -4.55
C GLU A 88 -19.47 -4.54 -3.14
N ILE A 89 -18.76 -5.02 -2.11
CA ILE A 89 -19.06 -4.70 -0.72
C ILE A 89 -18.59 -3.30 -0.30
N GLY A 90 -17.64 -2.73 -1.03
CA GLY A 90 -17.08 -1.40 -0.82
C GLY A 90 -17.78 -0.35 -1.68
N PHE A 91 -17.02 0.33 -2.50
CA PHE A 91 -17.50 1.39 -3.39
C PHE A 91 -17.41 0.97 -4.86
N THR A 92 -18.38 1.37 -5.64
CA THR A 92 -18.44 1.08 -7.06
C THR A 92 -17.35 1.82 -7.83
N ARG A 93 -17.02 1.34 -9.04
CA ARG A 93 -16.10 2.03 -9.95
C ARG A 93 -16.51 3.50 -10.19
N ALA A 94 -17.81 3.79 -10.36
CA ALA A 94 -18.29 5.15 -10.57
C ALA A 94 -18.10 6.06 -9.35
N GLN A 95 -18.35 5.55 -8.15
CA GLN A 95 -18.10 6.25 -6.88
C GLN A 95 -16.60 6.52 -6.67
N THR A 96 -15.78 5.51 -6.92
CA THR A 96 -14.30 5.61 -6.88
C THR A 96 -13.79 6.65 -7.88
N GLN A 97 -14.35 6.70 -9.09
CA GLN A 97 -13.99 7.70 -10.09
C GLN A 97 -14.27 9.12 -9.61
N ARG A 98 -15.44 9.37 -9.01
CA ARG A 98 -15.78 10.69 -8.43
C ARG A 98 -14.76 11.12 -7.38
N PHE A 99 -14.36 10.20 -6.52
CA PHE A 99 -13.33 10.45 -5.51
C PHE A 99 -11.96 10.76 -6.13
N PHE A 100 -11.55 10.00 -7.15
CA PHE A 100 -10.30 10.26 -7.87
C PHE A 100 -10.30 11.58 -8.62
N GLU A 101 -11.43 11.99 -9.18
CA GLU A 101 -11.58 13.32 -9.77
C GLU A 101 -11.42 14.45 -8.73
N ALA A 102 -11.96 14.25 -7.51
CA ALA A 102 -11.76 15.17 -6.41
C ALA A 102 -10.29 15.20 -5.95
N ALA A 103 -9.65 14.04 -5.79
CA ALA A 103 -8.24 13.93 -5.43
C ALA A 103 -7.32 14.61 -6.46
N ARG A 104 -7.57 14.39 -7.76
CA ARG A 104 -6.82 15.05 -8.84
C ARG A 104 -6.96 16.58 -8.81
N ARG A 105 -8.17 17.09 -8.52
CA ARG A 105 -8.37 18.55 -8.34
C ARG A 105 -7.60 19.10 -7.14
N ALA A 106 -7.47 18.32 -6.09
CA ALA A 106 -6.66 18.65 -4.91
C ALA A 106 -5.14 18.40 -5.09
N GLY A 107 -4.72 17.90 -6.26
CA GLY A 107 -3.31 17.59 -6.54
C GLY A 107 -2.76 16.40 -5.74
N MET A 108 -3.62 15.53 -5.21
CA MET A 108 -3.21 14.40 -4.38
C MET A 108 -2.95 13.14 -5.21
N PRO A 109 -1.81 12.45 -4.99
CA PRO A 109 -1.53 11.14 -5.56
C PRO A 109 -2.60 10.12 -5.19
N ILE A 110 -2.81 9.13 -6.06
CA ILE A 110 -3.89 8.15 -5.97
C ILE A 110 -3.31 6.75 -5.79
N LYS A 111 -3.98 5.94 -4.98
CA LYS A 111 -3.80 4.51 -4.79
C LYS A 111 -5.16 3.83 -4.79
N LEU A 112 -5.22 2.51 -4.88
CA LEU A 112 -6.49 1.78 -4.89
C LEU A 112 -6.35 0.36 -4.35
N HIS A 113 -7.23 -0.05 -3.45
CA HIS A 113 -7.55 -1.45 -3.18
C HIS A 113 -8.52 -1.91 -4.26
N ALA A 114 -8.11 -2.86 -5.10
CA ALA A 114 -8.85 -3.26 -6.28
C ALA A 114 -8.73 -4.75 -6.57
N GLU A 115 -9.79 -5.31 -7.14
CA GLU A 115 -9.81 -6.68 -7.63
C GLU A 115 -9.38 -7.70 -6.57
N GLN A 116 -9.72 -7.44 -5.28
CA GLN A 116 -9.48 -8.35 -4.17
C GLN A 116 -10.52 -9.48 -4.15
N LEU A 117 -11.81 -9.13 -4.23
CA LEU A 117 -12.94 -10.05 -4.09
C LEU A 117 -13.71 -10.24 -5.39
N SER A 118 -13.60 -9.29 -6.31
CA SER A 118 -14.29 -9.27 -7.59
C SER A 118 -13.54 -8.42 -8.61
N ASN A 119 -13.86 -8.59 -9.92
CA ASN A 119 -13.30 -7.70 -10.95
C ASN A 119 -14.25 -6.52 -11.20
N GLN A 120 -14.00 -5.39 -10.55
CA GLN A 120 -14.71 -4.13 -10.77
C GLN A 120 -14.03 -3.23 -11.82
N ARG A 121 -12.93 -3.66 -12.42
CA ARG A 121 -12.06 -2.87 -13.30
C ARG A 121 -11.52 -1.61 -12.60
N GLY A 122 -11.31 -1.68 -11.30
CA GLY A 122 -10.77 -0.62 -10.47
C GLY A 122 -9.32 -0.32 -10.81
N ALA A 123 -8.49 -1.34 -11.03
CA ALA A 123 -7.09 -1.17 -11.42
C ALA A 123 -6.95 -0.48 -12.78
N ALA A 124 -7.83 -0.77 -13.75
CA ALA A 124 -7.86 -0.05 -15.02
C ALA A 124 -8.23 1.42 -14.82
N LEU A 125 -9.22 1.72 -13.96
CA LEU A 125 -9.57 3.09 -13.58
C LEU A 125 -8.39 3.79 -12.91
N ALA A 126 -7.74 3.16 -11.93
CA ALA A 126 -6.59 3.72 -11.25
C ALA A 126 -5.45 4.06 -12.22
N ALA A 127 -5.21 3.18 -13.21
CA ALA A 127 -4.24 3.42 -14.28
C ALA A 127 -4.59 4.65 -15.15
N GLU A 128 -5.88 4.88 -15.46
CA GLU A 128 -6.35 6.07 -16.18
C GLU A 128 -6.06 7.38 -15.41
N PHE A 129 -6.01 7.30 -14.09
CA PHE A 129 -5.67 8.42 -13.21
C PHE A 129 -4.18 8.52 -12.86
N GLY A 130 -3.33 7.62 -13.36
CA GLY A 130 -1.90 7.59 -13.07
C GLY A 130 -1.60 7.22 -11.62
N ALA A 131 -2.38 6.32 -11.04
CA ALA A 131 -2.21 5.89 -9.66
C ALA A 131 -0.81 5.33 -9.39
N LEU A 132 -0.29 5.59 -8.18
CA LEU A 132 0.99 5.06 -7.70
C LEU A 132 0.95 3.54 -7.60
N SER A 133 -0.13 3.00 -7.02
CA SER A 133 -0.31 1.55 -6.82
C SER A 133 -1.76 1.10 -6.90
N CYS A 134 -1.91 -0.20 -7.16
CA CYS A 134 -3.12 -0.97 -6.89
C CYS A 134 -2.76 -2.14 -5.99
N ASP A 135 -3.55 -2.31 -4.94
CA ASP A 135 -3.31 -3.27 -3.87
C ASP A 135 -4.24 -4.49 -4.03
N HIS A 136 -3.81 -5.71 -3.63
CA HIS A 136 -4.47 -7.03 -3.75
C HIS A 136 -4.35 -7.67 -5.13
N LEU A 137 -5.32 -7.46 -6.04
CA LEU A 137 -5.30 -7.87 -7.45
C LEU A 137 -5.58 -9.36 -7.74
N GLU A 138 -6.20 -10.10 -6.82
CA GLU A 138 -6.53 -11.52 -6.98
C GLU A 138 -7.45 -11.78 -8.19
N TYR A 139 -8.35 -10.83 -8.49
CA TYR A 139 -9.31 -10.90 -9.59
C TYR A 139 -8.93 -10.06 -10.82
N LEU A 140 -7.69 -9.54 -10.87
CA LEU A 140 -7.21 -8.74 -11.99
C LEU A 140 -7.20 -9.57 -13.28
N ASP A 141 -7.78 -9.02 -14.36
CA ASP A 141 -7.77 -9.61 -15.68
C ASP A 141 -6.61 -9.08 -16.57
N ASP A 142 -6.46 -9.67 -17.76
CA ASP A 142 -5.40 -9.29 -18.70
C ASP A 142 -5.52 -7.83 -19.15
N ALA A 143 -6.74 -7.28 -19.25
CA ALA A 143 -6.96 -5.88 -19.60
C ALA A 143 -6.48 -4.95 -18.48
N GLY A 144 -6.74 -5.31 -17.23
CA GLY A 144 -6.22 -4.62 -16.05
C GLY A 144 -4.70 -4.68 -15.98
N VAL A 145 -4.11 -5.85 -16.21
CA VAL A 145 -2.64 -6.00 -16.29
C VAL A 145 -2.05 -5.08 -17.35
N ALA A 146 -2.62 -5.04 -18.54
CA ALA A 146 -2.14 -4.17 -19.62
C ALA A 146 -2.26 -2.68 -19.26
N ALA A 147 -3.36 -2.29 -18.59
CA ALA A 147 -3.60 -0.92 -18.17
C ALA A 147 -2.55 -0.44 -17.15
N ILE A 148 -2.35 -1.20 -16.05
CA ILE A 148 -1.36 -0.83 -15.01
C ILE A 148 0.07 -0.89 -15.54
N ALA A 149 0.41 -1.83 -16.44
CA ALA A 149 1.71 -1.89 -17.11
C ALA A 149 1.98 -0.62 -17.92
N LYS A 150 1.00 -0.19 -18.72
CA LYS A 150 1.12 1.03 -19.54
C LYS A 150 1.25 2.30 -18.70
N ALA A 151 0.52 2.38 -17.59
CA ALA A 151 0.57 3.53 -16.69
C ALA A 151 1.81 3.58 -15.79
N GLY A 152 2.50 2.45 -15.60
CA GLY A 152 3.60 2.32 -14.66
C GLY A 152 3.14 2.21 -13.21
N THR A 153 1.85 1.93 -12.99
CA THR A 153 1.24 1.68 -11.67
C THR A 153 1.83 0.42 -11.05
N VAL A 154 2.18 0.47 -9.77
CA VAL A 154 2.78 -0.66 -9.05
C VAL A 154 1.68 -1.62 -8.58
N ALA A 155 1.87 -2.91 -8.78
CA ALA A 155 1.05 -3.97 -8.18
C ALA A 155 1.54 -4.25 -6.76
N VAL A 156 0.76 -3.94 -5.73
CA VAL A 156 1.11 -4.25 -4.34
C VAL A 156 0.44 -5.56 -3.94
N LEU A 157 1.25 -6.55 -3.68
CA LEU A 157 0.84 -7.91 -3.34
C LEU A 157 0.79 -8.07 -1.81
N LEU A 158 -0.30 -8.63 -1.31
CA LEU A 158 -0.62 -8.71 0.10
C LEU A 158 -0.78 -10.17 0.58
N PRO A 159 0.32 -10.95 0.60
CA PRO A 159 0.26 -12.38 0.86
C PRO A 159 -0.24 -12.71 2.27
N GLY A 160 -0.10 -11.79 3.23
CA GLY A 160 -0.63 -11.95 4.58
C GLY A 160 -2.15 -11.95 4.61
N ALA A 161 -2.78 -10.99 3.94
CA ALA A 161 -4.24 -10.93 3.81
C ALA A 161 -4.78 -12.16 3.07
N PHE A 162 -4.15 -12.51 1.94
CA PHE A 162 -4.48 -13.72 1.18
C PHE A 162 -4.49 -14.98 2.07
N TYR A 163 -3.45 -15.17 2.89
CA TYR A 163 -3.32 -16.30 3.80
C TYR A 163 -4.40 -16.31 4.89
N VAL A 164 -4.60 -15.20 5.58
CA VAL A 164 -5.53 -15.10 6.72
C VAL A 164 -6.99 -15.24 6.26
N LEU A 165 -7.33 -14.64 5.11
CA LEU A 165 -8.66 -14.79 4.50
C LEU A 165 -8.88 -16.15 3.86
N ARG A 166 -7.84 -16.99 3.78
CA ARG A 166 -7.88 -18.32 3.12
C ARG A 166 -8.30 -18.24 1.66
N GLU A 167 -7.82 -17.17 0.99
CA GLU A 167 -8.09 -16.99 -0.43
C GLU A 167 -7.49 -18.13 -1.26
N THR A 168 -8.14 -18.43 -2.37
CA THR A 168 -7.70 -19.53 -3.27
C THR A 168 -7.33 -19.02 -4.65
N ARG A 169 -7.82 -17.84 -5.04
CA ARG A 169 -7.50 -17.23 -6.31
C ARG A 169 -6.27 -16.34 -6.17
N LEU A 170 -5.20 -16.74 -6.83
CA LEU A 170 -3.94 -16.01 -6.81
C LEU A 170 -4.00 -14.75 -7.70
N PRO A 171 -3.32 -13.67 -7.32
CA PRO A 171 -3.02 -12.57 -8.24
C PRO A 171 -2.33 -13.11 -9.52
N PRO A 172 -2.51 -12.51 -10.68
CA PRO A 172 -1.97 -13.02 -11.96
C PRO A 172 -0.47 -12.74 -12.09
N ILE A 173 0.34 -13.30 -11.17
CA ILE A 173 1.78 -13.05 -11.05
C ILE A 173 2.53 -13.24 -12.36
N ASN A 174 2.23 -14.29 -13.11
CA ASN A 174 2.90 -14.56 -14.39
C ASN A 174 2.58 -13.51 -15.46
N ALA A 175 1.33 -13.02 -15.50
CA ALA A 175 0.94 -11.96 -16.41
C ALA A 175 1.59 -10.62 -16.03
N LEU A 176 1.60 -10.28 -14.74
CA LEU A 176 2.29 -9.10 -14.21
C LEU A 176 3.78 -9.13 -14.54
N ARG A 177 4.44 -10.27 -14.31
CA ARG A 177 5.87 -10.48 -14.63
C ARG A 177 6.13 -10.32 -16.11
N LYS A 178 5.34 -10.96 -16.98
CA LYS A 178 5.46 -10.89 -18.45
C LYS A 178 5.25 -9.48 -18.98
N ALA A 179 4.32 -8.74 -18.38
CA ALA A 179 4.03 -7.35 -18.75
C ALA A 179 5.05 -6.34 -18.16
N GLY A 180 6.00 -6.79 -17.34
CA GLY A 180 7.02 -5.92 -16.71
C GLY A 180 6.46 -5.00 -15.63
N VAL A 181 5.29 -5.33 -15.06
CA VAL A 181 4.71 -4.56 -13.96
C VAL A 181 5.60 -4.67 -12.73
N ALA A 182 5.91 -3.54 -12.10
CA ALA A 182 6.62 -3.54 -10.84
C ALA A 182 5.70 -4.12 -9.75
N MET A 183 6.18 -5.17 -9.06
CA MET A 183 5.45 -5.82 -7.97
C MET A 183 6.08 -5.42 -6.64
N ALA A 184 5.32 -4.82 -5.74
CA ALA A 184 5.70 -4.59 -4.35
C ALA A 184 5.07 -5.67 -3.45
N VAL A 185 5.64 -5.85 -2.26
CA VAL A 185 5.12 -6.74 -1.23
C VAL A 185 4.93 -5.94 0.04
N ALA A 186 3.76 -6.01 0.65
CA ALA A 186 3.45 -5.30 1.88
C ALA A 186 2.72 -6.22 2.87
N SER A 187 2.62 -5.78 4.13
CA SER A 187 1.99 -6.56 5.19
C SER A 187 0.47 -6.42 5.23
N ASP A 188 -0.04 -5.28 4.77
CA ASP A 188 -1.46 -4.93 4.98
C ASP A 188 -1.87 -5.10 6.46
N LEU A 189 -0.96 -4.76 7.39
CA LEU A 189 -1.19 -5.00 8.82
C LEU A 189 -2.45 -4.30 9.30
N ASN A 190 -3.45 -5.10 9.60
CA ASN A 190 -4.70 -4.65 10.19
C ASN A 190 -5.29 -5.77 11.06
N PRO A 191 -6.16 -5.44 12.04
CA PRO A 191 -6.70 -6.44 12.97
C PRO A 191 -7.73 -7.39 12.35
N GLY A 192 -8.30 -7.05 11.20
CA GLY A 192 -9.39 -7.82 10.56
C GLY A 192 -8.87 -8.91 9.63
N THR A 193 -8.07 -8.55 8.67
CA THR A 193 -7.72 -9.41 7.53
C THR A 193 -6.24 -9.78 7.43
N SER A 194 -5.34 -9.06 8.13
CA SER A 194 -3.90 -9.33 8.07
C SER A 194 -3.18 -9.01 9.39
N PRO A 195 -3.36 -9.79 10.48
CA PRO A 195 -2.70 -9.53 11.75
C PRO A 195 -1.24 -10.00 11.76
N ILE A 196 -0.52 -9.88 10.64
CA ILE A 196 0.87 -10.31 10.48
C ILE A 196 1.80 -9.10 10.59
N VAL A 197 2.45 -8.97 11.74
CA VAL A 197 3.32 -7.82 12.07
C VAL A 197 4.64 -7.84 11.30
N SER A 198 5.14 -9.03 10.96
CA SER A 198 6.47 -9.23 10.35
C SER A 198 6.43 -9.07 8.83
N LEU A 199 7.22 -8.12 8.28
CA LEU A 199 7.42 -8.03 6.84
C LEU A 199 8.13 -9.28 6.30
N GLN A 200 9.09 -9.86 7.05
CA GLN A 200 9.76 -11.10 6.65
C GLN A 200 8.79 -12.26 6.51
N ALA A 201 7.79 -12.38 7.39
CA ALA A 201 6.75 -13.38 7.23
C ALA A 201 5.98 -13.18 5.91
N ASN A 202 5.66 -11.94 5.55
CA ASN A 202 5.04 -11.62 4.26
C ASN A 202 5.98 -11.89 3.08
N MET A 203 7.28 -11.67 3.21
CA MET A 203 8.28 -12.04 2.20
C MET A 203 8.31 -13.55 1.97
N HIS A 204 8.29 -14.34 3.05
CA HIS A 204 8.18 -15.80 2.98
C HIS A 204 6.89 -16.25 2.28
N LEU A 205 5.75 -15.69 2.69
CA LEU A 205 4.44 -16.01 2.09
C LEU A 205 4.40 -15.62 0.59
N ALA A 206 4.99 -14.52 0.19
CA ALA A 206 5.09 -14.11 -1.21
C ALA A 206 5.86 -15.14 -2.05
N CYS A 207 6.97 -15.68 -1.52
CA CYS A 207 7.71 -16.75 -2.19
C CYS A 207 6.91 -18.06 -2.22
N THR A 208 6.28 -18.43 -1.10
CA THR A 208 5.63 -19.73 -0.93
C THR A 208 4.28 -19.79 -1.65
N LEU A 209 3.41 -18.79 -1.47
CA LEU A 209 2.06 -18.76 -2.02
C LEU A 209 2.03 -18.21 -3.45
N PHE A 210 2.68 -17.04 -3.67
CA PHE A 210 2.62 -16.35 -4.96
C PHE A 210 3.73 -16.75 -5.93
N ARG A 211 4.66 -17.60 -5.50
CA ARG A 211 5.78 -18.07 -6.32
C ARG A 211 6.65 -16.94 -6.86
N LEU A 212 6.82 -15.89 -6.08
CA LEU A 212 7.83 -14.89 -6.36
C LEU A 212 9.23 -15.45 -6.04
N THR A 213 10.21 -15.08 -6.83
CA THR A 213 11.60 -15.35 -6.50
C THR A 213 12.07 -14.47 -5.34
N PRO A 214 13.06 -14.88 -4.53
CA PRO A 214 13.64 -14.02 -3.50
C PRO A 214 14.09 -12.65 -4.03
N THR A 215 14.63 -12.59 -5.25
CA THR A 215 15.02 -11.33 -5.89
C THR A 215 13.82 -10.43 -6.17
N GLU A 216 12.71 -10.97 -6.67
CA GLU A 216 11.48 -10.21 -6.88
C GLU A 216 10.93 -9.68 -5.56
N VAL A 217 10.93 -10.50 -4.51
CA VAL A 217 10.46 -10.10 -3.17
C VAL A 217 11.35 -9.00 -2.58
N LEU A 218 12.67 -9.13 -2.65
CA LEU A 218 13.59 -8.09 -2.17
C LEU A 218 13.41 -6.77 -2.92
N ARG A 219 13.24 -6.82 -4.24
CA ARG A 219 12.85 -5.63 -5.02
C ARG A 219 11.47 -5.12 -4.60
N GLY A 220 10.56 -6.03 -4.27
CA GLY A 220 9.19 -5.74 -3.84
C GLY A 220 9.12 -4.96 -2.54
N VAL A 221 10.00 -5.23 -1.57
CA VAL A 221 10.05 -4.52 -0.28
C VAL A 221 11.03 -3.34 -0.26
N THR A 222 11.69 -3.05 -1.38
CA THR A 222 12.67 -1.95 -1.49
C THR A 222 12.29 -1.00 -2.63
N VAL A 223 12.87 -1.17 -3.82
CA VAL A 223 12.72 -0.25 -4.95
C VAL A 223 11.27 -0.14 -5.43
N ASN A 224 10.53 -1.24 -5.49
CA ASN A 224 9.14 -1.22 -5.94
C ASN A 224 8.21 -0.66 -4.85
N ALA A 225 8.48 -0.97 -3.57
CA ALA A 225 7.77 -0.34 -2.45
C ALA A 225 7.97 1.19 -2.44
N ALA A 226 9.19 1.67 -2.64
CA ALA A 226 9.45 3.11 -2.74
C ALA A 226 8.66 3.76 -3.90
N ARG A 227 8.54 3.08 -5.06
CA ARG A 227 7.70 3.54 -6.19
C ARG A 227 6.22 3.57 -5.82
N ALA A 228 5.71 2.52 -5.16
CA ALA A 228 4.32 2.45 -4.70
C ALA A 228 3.96 3.57 -3.71
N LEU A 229 4.96 4.11 -3.01
CA LEU A 229 4.81 5.22 -2.07
C LEU A 229 5.15 6.60 -2.66
N GLY A 230 5.55 6.67 -3.94
CA GLY A 230 6.01 7.92 -4.56
C GLY A 230 7.35 8.44 -4.03
N CYS A 231 8.16 7.58 -3.40
CA CYS A 231 9.43 7.94 -2.76
C CYS A 231 10.67 7.45 -3.54
N GLN A 232 10.51 6.99 -4.77
CA GLN A 232 11.57 6.37 -5.57
C GLN A 232 12.76 7.28 -5.87
N ASP A 233 12.57 8.60 -5.79
CA ASP A 233 13.64 9.57 -6.07
C ASP A 233 14.57 9.79 -4.89
N ASP A 234 14.18 9.35 -3.71
CA ASP A 234 14.87 9.57 -2.45
C ASP A 234 15.40 8.27 -1.83
N ARG A 235 14.68 7.15 -1.95
CA ARG A 235 14.96 5.88 -1.26
C ARG A 235 14.64 4.65 -2.08
N GLY A 236 14.79 3.47 -1.48
CA GLY A 236 14.55 2.16 -2.10
C GLY A 236 15.79 1.54 -2.75
N VAL A 237 16.88 2.30 -2.91
CA VAL A 237 18.17 1.84 -3.42
C VAL A 237 19.35 2.48 -2.68
N LEU A 238 20.45 1.75 -2.57
CA LEU A 238 21.73 2.30 -2.10
C LEU A 238 22.48 2.93 -3.29
N ALA A 239 22.41 4.24 -3.39
CA ALA A 239 23.08 4.99 -4.45
C ALA A 239 23.50 6.38 -3.94
N VAL A 240 24.52 6.96 -4.57
CA VAL A 240 24.98 8.33 -4.26
C VAL A 240 23.84 9.32 -4.45
N GLY A 241 23.66 10.22 -3.49
CA GLY A 241 22.61 11.23 -3.49
C GLY A 241 21.26 10.73 -2.96
N ARG A 242 21.12 9.44 -2.62
CA ARG A 242 19.94 8.88 -1.99
C ARG A 242 20.05 8.95 -0.48
N ARG A 243 18.90 8.88 0.20
CA ARG A 243 18.83 8.81 1.64
C ARG A 243 19.54 7.55 2.14
N ALA A 244 20.36 7.69 3.17
CA ALA A 244 21.09 6.59 3.78
C ALA A 244 20.19 5.82 4.77
N ASP A 245 19.24 5.08 4.21
CA ASP A 245 18.33 4.16 4.92
C ASP A 245 18.66 2.73 4.51
N TRP A 246 19.17 1.90 5.44
CA TRP A 246 19.54 0.52 5.14
C TRP A 246 19.55 -0.37 6.37
N CYS A 247 19.44 -1.68 6.16
CA CYS A 247 19.56 -2.72 7.17
C CYS A 247 20.72 -3.64 6.82
N LEU A 248 21.57 -3.96 7.80
CA LEU A 248 22.61 -4.99 7.71
C LEU A 248 22.07 -6.27 8.32
N TRP A 249 22.23 -7.37 7.61
CA TRP A 249 21.74 -8.68 8.03
C TRP A 249 22.90 -9.67 8.11
N ASP A 250 22.92 -10.47 9.16
CA ASP A 250 23.87 -11.58 9.31
C ASP A 250 23.28 -12.86 8.68
N VAL A 251 23.38 -12.94 7.37
CA VAL A 251 22.88 -14.05 6.55
C VAL A 251 23.90 -14.38 5.47
N GLY A 252 23.99 -15.65 5.10
CA GLY A 252 24.89 -16.12 4.05
C GLY A 252 24.40 -15.81 2.64
N SER A 253 23.08 -15.54 2.49
CA SER A 253 22.46 -15.21 1.21
C SER A 253 21.22 -14.33 1.44
N PRO A 254 20.97 -13.35 0.55
CA PRO A 254 19.72 -12.56 0.60
C PRO A 254 18.44 -13.40 0.54
N ALA A 255 18.49 -14.59 -0.06
CA ALA A 255 17.35 -15.51 -0.12
C ALA A 255 16.90 -16.00 1.27
N GLU A 256 17.81 -16.04 2.26
CA GLU A 256 17.48 -16.43 3.62
C GLU A 256 16.47 -15.50 4.29
N LEU A 257 16.42 -14.22 3.92
CA LEU A 257 15.42 -13.27 4.39
C LEU A 257 13.99 -13.68 3.98
N CYS A 258 13.86 -14.43 2.88
CA CYS A 258 12.59 -14.96 2.41
C CYS A 258 12.34 -16.40 2.91
N TYR A 259 13.38 -17.10 3.37
CA TYR A 259 13.27 -18.48 3.83
C TYR A 259 12.80 -18.58 5.28
N TRP A 260 13.45 -17.83 6.18
CA TRP A 260 13.15 -17.85 7.60
C TRP A 260 11.91 -17.04 7.92
N MET A 261 10.87 -17.66 8.42
CA MET A 261 9.61 -16.99 8.80
C MET A 261 9.79 -16.29 10.15
N GLY A 262 10.36 -15.07 10.11
CA GLY A 262 10.53 -14.23 11.30
C GLY A 262 11.69 -14.62 12.23
N GLY A 263 12.60 -15.50 11.77
CA GLY A 263 13.72 -16.00 12.57
C GLY A 263 14.98 -15.14 12.54
N VAL A 264 15.10 -14.20 11.59
CA VAL A 264 16.30 -13.39 11.38
C VAL A 264 15.99 -11.93 11.77
N LYS A 265 16.91 -11.31 12.50
CA LYS A 265 16.82 -9.88 12.84
C LYS A 265 17.97 -9.13 12.18
N PRO A 266 17.78 -7.85 11.80
CA PRO A 266 18.87 -7.05 11.30
C PRO A 266 19.92 -6.85 12.42
N ALA A 267 21.20 -7.01 12.06
CA ALA A 267 22.31 -6.74 12.94
C ALA A 267 22.47 -5.22 13.19
N ARG A 268 22.16 -4.41 12.18
CA ARG A 268 22.17 -2.94 12.28
C ARG A 268 21.09 -2.34 11.39
N ILE A 269 20.53 -1.23 11.86
CA ILE A 269 19.57 -0.43 11.08
C ILE A 269 20.07 1.01 11.06
N VAL A 270 20.17 1.58 9.87
CA VAL A 270 20.52 2.99 9.68
C VAL A 270 19.34 3.71 9.06
N PHE A 271 18.95 4.81 9.68
CA PHE A 271 17.89 5.69 9.27
C PHE A 271 18.42 7.12 9.13
N GLY A 272 18.32 7.68 7.93
CA GLY A 272 18.83 9.01 7.64
C GLY A 272 20.31 9.17 7.92
N GLY A 273 21.12 8.13 7.72
CA GLY A 273 22.56 8.12 7.96
C GLY A 273 22.96 7.91 9.42
N ARG A 274 22.02 7.66 10.34
CA ARG A 274 22.27 7.41 11.76
C ARG A 274 21.82 6.03 12.16
N GLU A 275 22.63 5.33 12.97
CA GLU A 275 22.23 4.04 13.50
C GLU A 275 21.05 4.20 14.46
N ARG A 276 20.05 3.35 14.28
CA ARG A 276 18.86 3.29 15.13
C ARG A 276 19.18 2.40 16.34
N ALA A 277 18.99 2.95 17.54
CA ALA A 277 19.17 2.24 18.80
C ALA A 277 18.09 1.15 19.02
#